data_d144824df736baf6968a8e54d967873c
#
_entry.id   d144824df736baf6968a8e54d967873c
#
_cell.length_a   1.000
_cell.length_b   1.000
_cell.length_c   1.000
_cell.angle_alpha   90.00
_cell.angle_beta   90.00
_cell.angle_gamma   90.00
#
_symmetry.space_group_name_H-M   'P 1'
#
loop_
_entity.id
_entity.type
_entity.pdbx_description
1 polymer ?
#
loop_
_entity_poly.entity_id
_entity_poly.type
_entity_poly.pdbx_seq_one_letter_code
_entity_poly.pdbx_strand_id
1 'polypeptide(L)'
;MAPPRFKHKKITNEEFEGELERQGLTRKSFARVFCQNLVTVNRWGRNGQDIPTWVPIALTLLTLPEAKGTARMAAAAMIEEDTHHPELGAFPYQKLRQMPADVDEEPED
;
A
#
# COMPACT_ATOMS: atom_id res chain seq x y z
N MET A 1 -31.77 1.62 9.48
CA MET A 1 -30.41 1.63 10.05
C MET A 1 -30.05 3.04 10.51
N ALA A 2 -29.62 3.17 11.75
CA ALA A 2 -29.23 4.48 12.26
C ALA A 2 -27.94 4.96 11.58
N PRO A 3 -27.81 6.28 11.28
CA PRO A 3 -26.58 6.79 10.72
C PRO A 3 -25.43 6.66 11.71
N PRO A 4 -24.19 6.57 11.23
CA PRO A 4 -23.04 6.51 12.13
C PRO A 4 -22.96 7.79 12.96
N ARG A 5 -22.47 7.66 14.18
CA ARG A 5 -22.33 8.79 15.10
C ARG A 5 -21.47 9.93 14.52
N PHE A 6 -20.42 9.56 13.79
CA PHE A 6 -19.50 10.53 13.21
C PHE A 6 -19.55 10.47 11.70
N LYS A 7 -19.56 11.64 11.08
CA LYS A 7 -19.41 11.77 9.64
C LYS A 7 -17.94 12.11 9.36
N HIS A 8 -17.26 11.24 8.63
CA HIS A 8 -15.83 11.41 8.37
C HIS A 8 -15.57 12.22 7.11
N LYS A 9 -14.52 13.02 7.15
CA LYS A 9 -14.04 13.76 5.99
C LYS A 9 -13.49 12.78 4.96
N LYS A 10 -13.78 13.04 3.69
CA LYS A 10 -13.22 12.28 2.58
C LYS A 10 -12.12 13.09 1.93
N ILE A 11 -10.98 12.46 1.66
CA ILE A 11 -9.90 13.14 0.97
C ILE A 11 -10.07 12.96 -0.54
N THR A 12 -9.57 13.94 -1.29
CA THR A 12 -9.63 13.92 -2.74
C THR A 12 -8.47 13.13 -3.33
N ASN A 13 -8.59 12.80 -4.62
CA ASN A 13 -7.50 12.17 -5.35
C ASN A 13 -6.23 13.03 -5.30
N GLU A 14 -6.37 14.33 -5.48
CA GLU A 14 -5.25 15.28 -5.44
C GLU A 14 -4.59 15.31 -4.08
N GLU A 15 -5.38 15.29 -3.02
CA GLU A 15 -4.84 15.26 -1.65
C GLU A 15 -4.07 13.98 -1.40
N PHE A 16 -4.60 12.85 -1.83
CA PHE A 16 -3.94 11.56 -1.67
C PHE A 16 -2.61 11.53 -2.44
N GLU A 17 -2.63 11.89 -3.72
CA GLU A 17 -1.42 11.88 -4.54
C GLU A 17 -0.37 12.88 -4.05
N GLY A 18 -0.82 14.06 -3.59
CA GLY A 18 0.09 15.04 -3.01
C GLY A 18 0.78 14.52 -1.75
N GLU A 19 0.06 13.79 -0.92
CA GLU A 19 0.65 13.21 0.29
C GLU A 19 1.63 12.08 -0.03
N LEU A 20 1.29 11.23 -1.01
CA LEU A 20 2.21 10.20 -1.48
C LEU A 20 3.51 10.83 -1.98
N GLU A 21 3.40 11.88 -2.79
CA GLU A 21 4.56 12.56 -3.34
C GLU A 21 5.44 13.15 -2.25
N ARG A 22 4.83 13.83 -1.27
CA ARG A 22 5.58 14.39 -0.14
C ARG A 22 6.37 13.33 0.60
N GLN A 23 5.85 12.12 0.67
CA GLN A 23 6.50 11.03 1.40
C GLN A 23 7.38 10.14 0.51
N GLY A 24 7.49 10.47 -0.77
CA GLY A 24 8.29 9.68 -1.69
C GLY A 24 7.67 8.32 -2.03
N LEU A 25 6.35 8.22 -1.94
CA LEU A 25 5.63 7.00 -2.22
C LEU A 25 4.87 7.08 -3.54
N THR A 26 4.62 5.91 -4.12
CA THR A 26 3.71 5.76 -5.26
C THR A 26 2.50 4.94 -4.80
N ARG A 27 1.45 4.89 -5.62
CA ARG A 27 0.30 4.02 -5.33
C ARG A 27 0.74 2.56 -5.22
N LYS A 28 1.69 2.16 -6.04
CA LYS A 28 2.27 0.82 -6.02
C LYS A 28 2.96 0.52 -4.69
N SER A 29 3.85 1.41 -4.24
CA SER A 29 4.53 1.21 -2.97
C SER A 29 3.57 1.29 -1.78
N PHE A 30 2.58 2.17 -1.83
CA PHE A 30 1.53 2.21 -0.81
C PHE A 30 0.78 0.88 -0.73
N ALA A 31 0.38 0.33 -1.89
CA ALA A 31 -0.32 -0.94 -1.94
C ALA A 31 0.53 -2.06 -1.31
N ARG A 32 1.83 -2.08 -1.58
CA ARG A 32 2.73 -3.08 -1.00
C ARG A 32 2.85 -2.95 0.50
N VAL A 33 3.01 -1.73 0.98
CA VAL A 33 3.19 -1.47 2.42
C VAL A 33 1.95 -1.88 3.21
N PHE A 34 0.77 -1.66 2.65
CA PHE A 34 -0.48 -1.95 3.36
C PHE A 34 -1.20 -3.19 2.84
N CYS A 35 -0.50 -4.05 2.09
CA CYS A 35 -1.03 -5.33 1.62
C CYS A 35 -2.33 -5.18 0.83
N GLN A 36 -2.41 -4.11 0.02
CA GLN A 36 -3.60 -3.81 -0.78
C GLN A 36 -3.40 -4.26 -2.21
N ASN A 37 -4.51 -4.57 -2.88
CA ASN A 37 -4.48 -4.84 -4.30
C ASN A 37 -4.21 -3.52 -5.05
N LEU A 38 -3.24 -3.52 -5.96
CA LEU A 38 -2.88 -2.33 -6.72
C LEU A 38 -4.05 -1.79 -7.53
N VAL A 39 -4.86 -2.68 -8.11
CA VAL A 39 -6.07 -2.29 -8.86
C VAL A 39 -6.99 -1.44 -7.98
N THR A 40 -7.22 -1.89 -6.75
CA THR A 40 -8.06 -1.17 -5.79
C THR A 40 -7.49 0.19 -5.47
N VAL A 41 -6.19 0.26 -5.17
CA VAL A 41 -5.51 1.52 -4.85
C VAL A 41 -5.55 2.49 -6.02
N ASN A 42 -5.39 1.99 -7.24
CA ASN A 42 -5.44 2.83 -8.44
C ASN A 42 -6.83 3.42 -8.70
N ARG A 43 -7.88 2.80 -8.17
CA ARG A 43 -9.25 3.30 -8.32
C ARG A 43 -9.65 4.32 -7.26
N TRP A 44 -8.91 4.40 -6.17
CA TRP A 44 -9.24 5.34 -5.09
C TRP A 44 -9.21 6.79 -5.58
N GLY A 45 -10.29 7.50 -5.28
CA GLY A 45 -10.45 8.89 -5.68
C GLY A 45 -10.81 9.10 -7.15
N ARG A 46 -11.11 8.00 -7.85
CA ARG A 46 -11.44 8.02 -9.29
C ARG A 46 -12.73 7.24 -9.52
N ASN A 47 -13.43 7.60 -10.59
CA ASN A 47 -14.62 6.86 -11.04
C ASN A 47 -15.66 6.63 -9.94
N GLY A 48 -15.85 7.62 -9.06
CA GLY A 48 -16.83 7.52 -7.98
C GLY A 48 -16.39 6.66 -6.79
N GLN A 49 -15.18 6.15 -6.79
CA GLN A 49 -14.68 5.36 -5.66
C GLN A 49 -14.01 6.25 -4.62
N ASP A 50 -14.52 6.21 -3.41
CA ASP A 50 -13.96 6.99 -2.32
C ASP A 50 -12.67 6.38 -1.79
N ILE A 51 -11.77 7.25 -1.36
CA ILE A 51 -10.58 6.82 -0.64
C ILE A 51 -11.00 6.48 0.78
N PRO A 52 -10.70 5.25 1.27
CA PRO A 52 -11.09 4.86 2.63
C PRO A 52 -10.51 5.80 3.69
N THR A 53 -11.25 6.02 4.76
CA THR A 53 -10.83 6.96 5.82
C THR A 53 -9.58 6.52 6.57
N TRP A 54 -9.26 5.22 6.57
CA TRP A 54 -8.02 4.75 7.19
C TRP A 54 -6.76 5.20 6.44
N VAL A 55 -6.90 5.54 5.15
CA VAL A 55 -5.75 5.89 4.30
C VAL A 55 -5.04 7.16 4.78
N PRO A 56 -5.74 8.30 4.99
CA PRO A 56 -5.04 9.48 5.52
C PRO A 56 -4.48 9.26 6.92
N ILE A 57 -5.12 8.43 7.72
CA ILE A 57 -4.60 8.07 9.05
C ILE A 57 -3.29 7.31 8.90
N ALA A 58 -3.26 6.32 8.01
CA ALA A 58 -2.06 5.53 7.74
C ALA A 58 -0.92 6.42 7.23
N LEU A 59 -1.21 7.31 6.28
CA LEU A 59 -0.21 8.23 5.76
C LEU A 59 0.34 9.14 6.84
N THR A 60 -0.51 9.62 7.75
CA THR A 60 -0.07 10.44 8.89
C THR A 60 0.87 9.64 9.80
N LEU A 61 0.54 8.39 10.09
CA LEU A 61 1.39 7.54 10.92
C LEU A 61 2.75 7.28 10.27
N LEU A 62 2.81 7.22 8.95
CA LEU A 62 4.06 7.01 8.23
C LEU A 62 5.03 8.20 8.33
N THR A 63 4.58 9.35 8.82
CA THR A 63 5.48 10.49 9.05
C THR A 63 6.31 10.36 10.31
N LEU A 64 5.98 9.38 11.17
CA LEU A 64 6.78 9.12 12.37
C LEU A 64 8.16 8.59 11.99
N PRO A 65 9.20 8.87 12.80
CA PRO A 65 10.54 8.36 12.53
C PRO A 65 10.54 6.84 12.36
N GLU A 66 11.21 6.36 11.32
CA GLU A 66 11.36 4.93 11.02
C GLU A 66 10.07 4.20 10.67
N ALA A 67 8.94 4.91 10.63
CA ALA A 67 7.63 4.28 10.40
C ALA A 67 7.56 3.53 9.06
N LYS A 68 8.11 4.11 7.98
CA LYS A 68 8.09 3.47 6.66
C LYS A 68 8.85 2.14 6.66
N GLY A 69 10.03 2.13 7.26
CA GLY A 69 10.82 0.91 7.36
C GLY A 69 10.12 -0.15 8.17
N THR A 70 9.56 0.25 9.32
CA THR A 70 8.81 -0.66 10.18
C THR A 70 7.59 -1.22 9.46
N ALA A 71 6.85 -0.37 8.74
CA ALA A 71 5.68 -0.80 7.98
C ALA A 71 6.04 -1.78 6.88
N ARG A 72 7.15 -1.53 6.16
CA ARG A 72 7.63 -2.44 5.12
C ARG A 72 8.01 -3.80 5.67
N MET A 73 8.67 -3.82 6.83
CA MET A 73 9.02 -5.06 7.49
C MET A 73 7.78 -5.84 7.93
N ALA A 74 6.82 -5.15 8.51
CA ALA A 74 5.57 -5.77 8.93
C ALA A 74 4.80 -6.34 7.73
N ALA A 75 4.74 -5.57 6.63
CA ALA A 75 4.06 -6.02 5.41
C ALA A 75 4.74 -7.25 4.82
N ALA A 76 6.08 -7.25 4.78
CA ALA A 76 6.83 -8.39 4.26
C ALA A 76 6.55 -9.66 5.08
N ALA A 77 6.41 -9.51 6.40
CA ALA A 77 6.11 -10.64 7.27
C ALA A 77 4.73 -11.25 7.03
N MET A 78 3.82 -10.50 6.40
CA MET A 78 2.47 -10.98 6.10
C MET A 78 2.38 -11.72 4.77
N ILE A 79 3.44 -11.73 3.97
CA ILE A 79 3.45 -12.41 2.69
C ILE A 79 3.75 -13.90 2.91
N GLU A 80 2.81 -14.76 2.56
CA GLU A 80 2.99 -16.20 2.70
C GLU A 80 3.61 -16.83 1.46
N GLU A 81 3.33 -16.24 0.29
CA GLU A 81 3.78 -16.83 -0.97
C GLU A 81 3.86 -15.76 -2.04
N ASP A 82 4.88 -15.85 -2.89
CA ASP A 82 4.94 -15.08 -4.13
C ASP A 82 4.29 -15.93 -5.22
N THR A 83 3.10 -15.57 -5.66
CA THR A 83 2.35 -16.36 -6.64
C THR A 83 2.99 -16.36 -8.03
N HIS A 84 3.87 -15.36 -8.32
CA HIS A 84 4.62 -15.33 -9.58
C HIS A 84 5.84 -16.25 -9.52
N HIS A 85 6.37 -16.47 -8.33
CA HIS A 85 7.57 -17.27 -8.11
C HIS A 85 7.38 -18.19 -6.89
N PRO A 86 6.43 -19.13 -6.97
CA PRO A 86 6.12 -19.99 -5.82
C PRO A 86 7.32 -20.83 -5.36
N GLU A 87 8.26 -21.11 -6.27
CA GLU A 87 9.46 -21.88 -5.95
C GLU A 87 10.40 -21.15 -4.97
N LEU A 88 10.24 -19.84 -4.83
CA LEU A 88 11.08 -19.05 -3.92
C LEU A 88 10.52 -18.95 -2.50
N GLY A 89 9.28 -19.41 -2.32
CA GLY A 89 8.62 -19.37 -1.02
C GLY A 89 8.13 -17.98 -0.64
N ALA A 90 8.08 -17.72 0.66
CA ALA A 90 7.58 -16.46 1.19
C ALA A 90 8.58 -15.32 0.97
N PHE A 91 8.04 -14.13 0.75
CA PHE A 91 8.82 -12.90 0.70
C PHE A 91 9.05 -12.37 2.15
N PRO A 92 10.21 -11.80 2.52
CA PRO A 92 11.41 -11.68 1.69
C PRO A 92 12.11 -13.02 1.51
N TYR A 93 12.70 -13.24 0.34
CA TYR A 93 13.34 -14.50 0.03
C TYR A 93 14.59 -14.72 0.88
N GLN A 94 14.80 -15.96 1.30
CA GLN A 94 15.96 -16.29 2.13
C GLN A 94 17.27 -16.14 1.39
N LYS A 95 17.24 -16.33 0.06
CA LYS A 95 18.43 -16.23 -0.78
C LYS A 95 18.30 -15.05 -1.72
N LEU A 96 18.93 -13.93 -1.36
CA LEU A 96 18.90 -12.71 -2.17
C LEU A 96 19.35 -12.93 -3.61
N ARG A 97 20.28 -13.88 -3.83
CA ARG A 97 20.77 -14.18 -5.17
C ARG A 97 19.72 -14.73 -6.11
N GLN A 98 18.64 -15.26 -5.58
CA GLN A 98 17.54 -15.83 -6.34
C GLN A 98 16.37 -14.87 -6.49
N MET A 99 16.51 -13.66 -5.96
CA MET A 99 15.46 -12.66 -6.04
C MET A 99 15.22 -12.29 -7.50
N PRO A 100 14.00 -12.50 -8.02
CA PRO A 100 13.73 -12.17 -9.41
C PRO A 100 13.79 -10.67 -9.67
N ALA A 101 14.19 -10.29 -10.89
CA ALA A 101 14.30 -8.88 -11.26
C ALA A 101 12.95 -8.16 -11.22
N ASP A 102 11.86 -8.89 -11.36
CA ASP A 102 10.50 -8.34 -11.40
C ASP A 102 9.83 -8.25 -10.03
N VAL A 103 10.56 -8.52 -8.94
CA VAL A 103 9.99 -8.53 -7.60
C VAL A 103 9.34 -7.19 -7.22
N ASP A 104 9.87 -6.07 -7.73
CA ASP A 104 9.35 -4.75 -7.49
C ASP A 104 8.46 -4.25 -8.62
N GLU A 105 8.23 -5.07 -9.63
CA GLU A 105 7.39 -4.73 -10.76
C GLU A 105 6.03 -5.41 -10.61
N GLU A 106 4.98 -4.61 -10.55
CA GLU A 106 3.62 -5.10 -10.51
C GLU A 106 2.89 -4.62 -11.75
N PRO A 107 1.99 -5.44 -12.33
CA PRO A 107 1.23 -4.99 -13.47
C PRO A 107 0.38 -3.78 -13.11
N GLU A 108 0.38 -2.78 -13.98
CA GLU A 108 -0.52 -1.65 -13.85
C GLU A 108 -1.79 -1.95 -14.61
N ASP A 109 -2.89 -1.56 -14.04
CA ASP A 109 -4.19 -1.74 -14.70
C ASP A 109 -4.53 -0.61 -15.62
#